data_3e957b74ca3c736abdbea721b7cf93c0
#
_entry.id   3e957b74ca3c736abdbea721b7cf93c0
#
_cell.length_a   1.000
_cell.length_b   1.000
_cell.length_c   1.000
_cell.angle_alpha   90.00
_cell.angle_beta   90.00
_cell.angle_gamma   90.00
#
_symmetry.space_group_name_H-M   'P 1'
#
loop_
_entity.id
_entity.type
_entity.pdbx_description
1 polymer ?
#
loop_
_entity_poly.entity_id
_entity_poly.type
_entity_poly.pdbx_seq_one_letter_code
_entity_poly.pdbx_strand_id
1 'polypeptide(L)' 'MAVSYEKLWVILSEREMMKTDLIRAAKISTNAMAKLGKNEDVRVGVLVKICEALHCKLDDIVDIV' A
#
# COMPACT_ATOMS: atom_id res chain seq x y z
N MET A 1 -13.35 -6.40 12.87
CA MET A 1 -12.30 -5.41 12.57
C MET A 1 -11.90 -5.48 11.11
N ALA A 2 -11.70 -4.35 10.50
CA ALA A 2 -11.32 -4.28 9.12
C ALA A 2 -10.12 -3.34 8.95
N VAL A 3 -9.47 -3.41 7.80
CA VAL A 3 -8.38 -2.50 7.46
C VAL A 3 -8.80 -1.64 6.28
N SER A 4 -8.22 -0.46 6.20
CA SER A 4 -8.41 0.45 5.06
C SER A 4 -7.04 0.93 4.60
N TYR A 5 -6.83 0.93 3.29
CA TYR A 5 -5.60 1.42 2.67
C TYR A 5 -5.85 2.74 1.92
N GLU A 6 -6.90 3.44 2.29
CA GLU A 6 -7.28 4.67 1.60
C GLU A 6 -6.16 5.72 1.63
N LYS A 7 -5.46 5.81 2.76
CA LYS A 7 -4.32 6.73 2.89
C LYS A 7 -3.22 6.44 1.88
N LEU A 8 -3.02 5.16 1.55
CA LEU A 8 -2.03 4.77 0.55
C LEU A 8 -2.39 5.34 -0.82
N TRP A 9 -3.67 5.28 -1.18
CA TRP A 9 -4.12 5.80 -2.47
C TRP A 9 -3.95 7.31 -2.55
N VAL A 10 -4.19 8.01 -1.44
CA VAL A 10 -3.97 9.46 -1.35
C VAL A 10 -2.50 9.79 -1.59
N ILE A 11 -1.59 9.04 -0.96
CA ILE A 11 -0.15 9.24 -1.15
C ILE A 11 0.25 9.04 -2.62
N LEU A 12 -0.23 7.97 -3.24
CA LEU A 12 0.07 7.71 -4.65
C LEU A 12 -0.45 8.84 -5.54
N SER A 13 -1.65 9.32 -5.26
CA SER A 13 -2.24 10.43 -6.01
C SER A 13 -1.41 11.70 -5.87
N GLU A 14 -0.96 12.02 -4.66
CA GLU A 14 -0.13 13.19 -4.41
C GLU A 14 1.22 13.12 -5.11
N ARG A 15 1.75 11.91 -5.29
CA ARG A 15 3.04 11.69 -5.95
C ARG A 15 2.89 11.42 -7.44
N GLU A 16 1.66 11.46 -7.96
CA GLU A 16 1.36 11.15 -9.35
C GLU A 16 1.88 9.77 -9.76
N MET A 17 1.76 8.81 -8.83
CA MET A 17 2.15 7.41 -9.06
C MET A 17 0.94 6.56 -9.37
N MET A 18 1.10 5.63 -10.29
CA MET A 18 0.11 4.61 -10.57
C MET A 18 0.38 3.38 -9.72
N LYS A 19 -0.63 2.52 -9.57
CA LYS A 19 -0.47 1.26 -8.81
C LYS A 19 0.64 0.39 -9.39
N THR A 20 0.80 0.38 -10.71
CA THR A 20 1.87 -0.36 -11.38
C THR A 20 3.25 0.18 -11.01
N ASP A 21 3.36 1.49 -10.81
CA ASP A 21 4.61 2.10 -10.36
C ASP A 21 4.97 1.62 -8.96
N LEU A 22 3.97 1.52 -8.09
CA LEU A 22 4.18 1.03 -6.72
C LEU A 22 4.61 -0.44 -6.72
N ILE A 23 3.98 -1.27 -7.54
CA ILE A 23 4.35 -2.68 -7.66
C ILE A 23 5.83 -2.81 -7.98
N ARG A 24 6.32 -2.02 -8.93
CA ARG A 24 7.73 -2.04 -9.33
C ARG A 24 8.65 -1.47 -8.26
N ALA A 25 8.26 -0.37 -7.66
CA ALA A 25 9.09 0.30 -6.65
C ALA A 25 9.21 -0.52 -5.37
N ALA A 26 8.12 -1.10 -4.91
CA ALA A 26 8.07 -1.88 -3.68
C ALA A 26 8.40 -3.36 -3.91
N LYS A 27 8.45 -3.81 -5.16
CA LYS A 27 8.70 -5.21 -5.54
C LYS A 27 7.69 -6.14 -4.88
N ILE A 28 6.43 -5.78 -4.94
CA ILE A 28 5.33 -6.60 -4.45
C ILE A 28 4.62 -7.28 -5.63
N SER A 29 3.82 -8.31 -5.34
CA SER A 29 3.11 -9.04 -6.37
C SER A 29 1.84 -8.31 -6.78
N THR A 30 1.32 -8.65 -7.96
CA THR A 30 0.03 -8.14 -8.42
C THR A 30 -1.11 -8.64 -7.53
N ASN A 31 -0.97 -9.86 -6.96
CA ASN A 31 -1.95 -10.39 -6.00
C ASN A 31 -2.02 -9.52 -4.74
N ALA A 32 -0.87 -9.12 -4.22
CA ALA A 32 -0.82 -8.24 -3.05
C ALA A 32 -1.49 -6.90 -3.37
N MET A 33 -1.22 -6.34 -4.54
CA MET A 33 -1.84 -5.08 -4.96
C MET A 33 -3.36 -5.23 -5.09
N ALA A 34 -3.83 -6.36 -5.62
CA ALA A 34 -5.27 -6.62 -5.75
C ALA A 34 -5.94 -6.66 -4.38
N LYS A 35 -5.29 -7.28 -3.40
CA LYS A 35 -5.80 -7.33 -2.02
C LYS A 35 -5.86 -5.94 -1.40
N LEU A 36 -4.83 -5.14 -1.63
CA LEU A 36 -4.81 -3.76 -1.15
C LEU A 36 -5.99 -2.97 -1.73
N GLY A 37 -6.28 -3.16 -3.01
CA GLY A 37 -7.40 -2.49 -3.66
C GLY A 37 -8.77 -2.89 -3.13
N LYS A 38 -8.86 -4.05 -2.48
CA LYS A 38 -10.10 -4.55 -1.89
C LYS A 38 -10.15 -4.40 -0.38
N ASN A 39 -9.17 -3.73 0.21
CA ASN A 39 -9.05 -3.61 1.67
C ASN A 39 -8.99 -4.98 2.36
N GLU A 40 -8.33 -5.93 1.73
CA GLU A 40 -8.13 -7.26 2.29
C GLU A 40 -6.81 -7.33 3.04
N ASP A 41 -6.68 -8.32 3.91
CA ASP A 41 -5.46 -8.51 4.69
C ASP A 41 -4.29 -8.86 3.78
N VAL A 42 -3.14 -8.24 4.04
CA VAL A 42 -1.88 -8.58 3.39
C VAL A 42 -0.84 -8.82 4.47
N ARG A 43 0.25 -9.48 4.11
CA ARG A 43 1.33 -9.72 5.05
C ARG A 43 2.00 -8.40 5.43
N VAL A 44 2.42 -8.31 6.69
CA VAL A 44 3.13 -7.12 7.18
C VAL A 44 4.37 -6.83 6.33
N GLY A 45 5.05 -7.87 5.85
CA GLY A 45 6.21 -7.70 4.97
C GLY A 45 5.90 -6.92 3.70
N VAL A 46 4.70 -7.09 3.14
CA VAL A 46 4.26 -6.31 1.97
C VAL A 46 4.15 -4.84 2.34
N LEU A 47 3.55 -4.56 3.49
CA LEU A 47 3.39 -3.18 3.97
C LEU A 47 4.73 -2.52 4.25
N VAL A 48 5.67 -3.28 4.81
CA VAL A 48 7.04 -2.80 5.05
C VAL A 48 7.71 -2.40 3.74
N LYS A 49 7.58 -3.23 2.71
CA LYS A 49 8.16 -2.93 1.39
C LYS A 49 7.57 -1.64 0.79
N ILE A 50 6.27 -1.45 0.96
CA ILE A 50 5.60 -0.23 0.50
C ILE A 50 6.12 0.98 1.26
N CYS A 51 6.23 0.88 2.58
CA CYS A 51 6.74 1.97 3.41
C CYS A 51 8.18 2.33 3.03
N GLU A 52 9.01 1.34 2.77
CA GLU A 52 10.39 1.58 2.34
C GLU A 52 10.43 2.29 0.98
N ALA A 53 9.59 1.86 0.05
CA ALA A 53 9.55 2.46 -1.28
C ALA A 53 9.06 3.91 -1.25
N LEU A 54 8.11 4.22 -0.36
CA LEU A 54 7.50 5.54 -0.26
C LEU A 54 8.13 6.43 0.82
N HIS A 55 9.08 5.89 1.58
CA HIS A 55 9.72 6.60 2.70
C HIS A 55 8.69 7.10 3.71
N CYS A 56 7.80 6.22 4.14
CA CYS A 56 6.74 6.55 5.08
C CYS A 56 6.63 5.47 6.15
N LYS A 57 5.76 5.70 7.12
CA LYS A 57 5.49 4.77 8.21
C LYS A 57 4.22 3.98 7.95
N LEU A 58 4.05 2.89 8.70
CA LEU A 58 2.92 2.00 8.54
C LEU A 58 1.58 2.72 8.74
N ASP A 59 1.49 3.58 9.74
CA ASP A 59 0.27 4.32 10.03
C ASP A 59 -0.04 5.41 8.98
N ASP A 60 0.92 5.69 8.10
CA ASP A 60 0.68 6.60 6.97
C ASP A 60 -0.12 5.96 5.85
N ILE A 61 -0.17 4.63 5.82
CA ILE A 61 -0.82 3.89 4.72
C ILE A 61 -1.96 2.98 5.16
N VAL A 62 -2.08 2.68 6.44
CA VAL A 62 -3.07 1.72 6.96
C VAL A 62 -3.88 2.33 8.08
N ASP A 63 -5.19 2.12 8.05
CA ASP A 63 -6.09 2.41 9.16
C ASP A 63 -6.81 1.14 9.57
N ILE A 64 -7.11 1.04 10.84
CA ILE A 64 -7.99 -0.01 11.36
C ILE A 64 -9.36 0.64 11.56
N VAL A 65 -10.34 0.12 10.86
CA VAL A 65 -11.70 0.70 10.85
C VAL A 65 -12.74 -0.27 11.37
#